data_e3b5288f75a5e17803a66f53d51e37e9
#
_entry.id   e3b5288f75a5e17803a66f53d51e37e9
#
_cell.length_a   1.000
_cell.length_b   1.000
_cell.length_c   1.000
_cell.angle_alpha   90.00
_cell.angle_beta   90.00
_cell.angle_gamma   90.00
#
_symmetry.space_group_name_H-M   'P 1'
#
loop_
_entity.id
_entity.type
_entity.pdbx_description
1 polymer ?
#
loop_
_entity_poly.entity_id
_entity_poly.type
_entity_poly.pdbx_seq_one_letter_code
_entity_poly.pdbx_strand_id
1 'polypeptide(L)'
;GTPVSNSMTEMYTMMRYLQRDTLDKKHLNHFDAWASTFGETTTAIELAPEGTGYRARTRFAKFFNLPELMNIFKEAADIKTSDQLNLPVPIANYHNIVAKPTEIQKEMVQELSERASKVHSGAVDPSVDNMLKITSDGRKLGLDQRIINPDLPDEPDSKVNLCVDNIYNIWNEGKADRLTQLVFSDLSTPKEGVFSVYTDIRDKLISRGVPQEEIAFIHDADTEVKKKELFAKVRSGSVRVLIGSTAKMGAGTNCQDRLIALHDLDCPWRPGDLQQRAGRIIRQGNMNPEVHIYRYVTEATFDAYLW
;
A
#
# COMPACT_ATOMS: atom_id res chain seq x y z
N GLY A 1 -3.89 10.36 15.05
CA GLY A 1 -4.48 9.16 14.41
C GLY A 1 -5.18 9.51 13.11
N THR A 2 -5.46 8.50 12.32
CA THR A 2 -6.22 8.65 11.06
C THR A 2 -7.65 8.19 11.32
N PRO A 3 -8.63 9.10 11.47
CA PRO A 3 -9.99 8.73 11.85
C PRO A 3 -10.80 8.08 10.73
N VAL A 4 -10.38 8.27 9.48
CA VAL A 4 -11.03 7.72 8.29
C VAL A 4 -9.98 7.02 7.44
N SER A 5 -10.11 5.71 7.24
CA SER A 5 -9.11 4.93 6.52
C SER A 5 -9.69 4.11 5.35
N ASN A 6 -10.87 3.53 5.52
CA ASN A 6 -11.50 2.68 4.51
C ASN A 6 -12.72 3.33 3.85
N SER A 7 -13.50 4.05 4.64
CA SER A 7 -14.77 4.61 4.20
C SER A 7 -15.08 5.89 4.96
N MET A 8 -15.68 6.83 4.28
CA MET A 8 -16.15 8.08 4.89
C MET A 8 -17.17 7.86 6.01
N THR A 9 -17.85 6.72 6.02
CA THR A 9 -18.79 6.33 7.10
C THR A 9 -18.08 6.09 8.44
N GLU A 10 -16.77 5.88 8.44
CA GLU A 10 -15.97 5.76 9.66
C GLU A 10 -15.98 7.05 10.49
N MET A 11 -16.18 8.21 9.85
CA MET A 11 -16.35 9.48 10.54
C MET A 11 -17.57 9.45 11.46
N TYR A 12 -18.69 8.91 10.99
CA TYR A 12 -19.87 8.71 11.83
C TYR A 12 -19.56 7.83 13.05
N THR A 13 -18.83 6.75 12.84
CA THR A 13 -18.43 5.85 13.93
C THR A 13 -17.59 6.58 14.96
N MET A 14 -16.61 7.37 14.51
CA MET A 14 -15.78 8.18 15.42
C MET A 14 -16.62 9.19 16.21
N MET A 15 -17.52 9.90 15.56
CA MET A 15 -18.41 10.85 16.20
C MET A 15 -19.36 10.18 17.21
N ARG A 16 -19.84 8.96 16.90
CA ARG A 16 -20.65 8.16 17.82
C ARG A 16 -19.92 7.85 19.14
N TYR A 17 -18.62 7.59 19.07
CA TYR A 17 -17.79 7.34 20.26
C TYR A 17 -17.44 8.63 21.00
N LEU A 18 -17.10 9.69 20.29
CA LEU A 18 -16.54 10.90 20.88
C LEU A 18 -17.59 11.96 21.22
N GLN A 19 -18.72 11.98 20.51
CA GLN A 19 -19.69 13.09 20.51
C GLN A 19 -21.15 12.61 20.51
N ARG A 20 -21.43 11.52 21.20
CA ARG A 20 -22.79 10.96 21.22
C ARG A 20 -23.84 11.99 21.64
N ASP A 21 -23.58 12.72 22.72
CA ASP A 21 -24.51 13.72 23.24
C ASP A 21 -24.75 14.88 22.26
N THR A 22 -23.71 15.28 21.53
CA THR A 22 -23.80 16.31 20.49
C THR A 22 -24.66 15.82 19.32
N LEU A 23 -24.46 14.57 18.88
CA LEU A 23 -25.25 13.96 17.83
C LEU A 23 -26.72 13.81 18.23
N ASP A 24 -26.99 13.41 19.48
CA ASP A 24 -28.36 13.30 20.01
C ASP A 24 -29.06 14.66 20.03
N LYS A 25 -28.39 15.71 20.50
CA LYS A 25 -28.93 17.08 20.52
C LYS A 25 -29.22 17.63 19.12
N LYS A 26 -28.45 17.22 18.13
CA LYS A 26 -28.61 17.66 16.74
C LYS A 26 -29.49 16.72 15.89
N HIS A 27 -30.07 15.70 16.50
CA HIS A 27 -30.86 14.66 15.83
C HIS A 27 -30.09 13.92 14.72
N LEU A 28 -28.79 13.73 14.90
CA LEU A 28 -27.85 13.07 13.97
C LEU A 28 -27.32 11.73 14.51
N ASN A 29 -27.93 11.18 15.54
CA ASN A 29 -27.49 9.96 16.21
C ASN A 29 -27.72 8.68 15.41
N HIS A 30 -28.68 8.70 14.49
CA HIS A 30 -28.91 7.61 13.55
C HIS A 30 -28.10 7.80 12.28
N PHE A 31 -27.52 6.69 11.78
CA PHE A 31 -26.66 6.74 10.60
C PHE A 31 -27.36 7.38 9.39
N ASP A 32 -28.60 7.02 9.13
CA ASP A 32 -29.35 7.54 7.96
C ASP A 32 -29.54 9.07 8.04
N ALA A 33 -29.80 9.61 9.23
CA ALA A 33 -29.94 11.05 9.44
C ALA A 33 -28.59 11.76 9.24
N TRP A 34 -27.50 11.20 9.77
CA TRP A 34 -26.15 11.70 9.59
C TRP A 34 -25.72 11.63 8.13
N ALA A 35 -25.93 10.49 7.48
CA ALA A 35 -25.55 10.26 6.10
C ALA A 35 -26.30 11.15 5.12
N SER A 36 -27.59 11.40 5.33
CA SER A 36 -28.37 12.32 4.50
C SER A 36 -27.95 13.79 4.67
N THR A 37 -27.40 14.14 5.83
CA THR A 37 -26.92 15.50 6.12
C THR A 37 -25.52 15.75 5.58
N PHE A 38 -24.61 14.79 5.68
CA PHE A 38 -23.20 14.96 5.38
C PHE A 38 -22.65 14.10 4.25
N GLY A 39 -23.44 13.22 3.69
CA GLY A 39 -23.01 12.28 2.68
C GLY A 39 -23.58 12.52 1.30
N GLU A 40 -22.70 12.43 0.31
CA GLU A 40 -23.06 12.43 -1.10
C GLU A 40 -22.62 11.13 -1.73
N THR A 41 -23.56 10.42 -2.37
CA THR A 41 -23.25 9.23 -3.15
C THR A 41 -22.97 9.60 -4.58
N THR A 42 -21.94 9.02 -5.16
CA THR A 42 -21.62 9.17 -6.58
C THR A 42 -21.59 7.81 -7.25
N THR A 43 -22.08 7.76 -8.50
CA THR A 43 -21.94 6.57 -9.34
C THR A 43 -20.86 6.86 -10.36
N ALA A 44 -19.81 6.05 -10.35
CA ALA A 44 -18.71 6.14 -11.29
C ALA A 44 -18.55 4.84 -12.07
N ILE A 45 -18.08 4.97 -13.30
CA ILE A 45 -17.68 3.82 -14.12
C ILE A 45 -16.23 3.50 -13.74
N GLU A 46 -16.02 2.29 -13.24
CA GLU A 46 -14.72 1.81 -12.78
C GLU A 46 -14.28 0.60 -13.60
N LEU A 47 -12.96 0.44 -13.76
CA LEU A 47 -12.42 -0.81 -14.26
C LEU A 47 -12.80 -1.95 -13.31
N ALA A 48 -13.25 -3.06 -13.87
CA ALA A 48 -13.60 -4.22 -13.07
C ALA A 48 -12.35 -4.82 -12.38
N PRO A 49 -12.48 -5.39 -11.16
CA PRO A 49 -11.34 -5.93 -10.41
C PRO A 49 -10.49 -6.97 -11.16
N GLU A 50 -11.11 -7.71 -12.05
CA GLU A 50 -10.48 -8.69 -12.91
C GLU A 50 -9.60 -8.07 -14.03
N GLY A 51 -9.56 -6.73 -14.11
CA GLY A 51 -8.70 -6.00 -15.05
C GLY A 51 -9.29 -5.83 -16.45
N THR A 52 -10.49 -6.34 -16.70
CA THR A 52 -11.17 -6.27 -18.00
C THR A 52 -12.57 -5.72 -17.88
N GLY A 53 -12.93 -4.81 -18.80
CA GLY A 53 -14.25 -4.19 -18.82
C GLY A 53 -14.46 -3.12 -17.74
N TYR A 54 -15.63 -2.50 -17.79
CA TYR A 54 -16.03 -1.42 -16.88
C TYR A 54 -17.34 -1.76 -16.19
N ARG A 55 -17.47 -1.34 -14.93
CA ARG A 55 -18.71 -1.47 -14.19
C ARG A 55 -19.11 -0.13 -13.56
N ALA A 56 -20.42 0.13 -13.49
CA ALA A 56 -20.94 1.22 -12.70
C ALA A 56 -20.99 0.83 -11.22
N ARG A 57 -20.46 1.66 -10.35
CA ARG A 57 -20.52 1.48 -8.90
C ARG A 57 -20.90 2.76 -8.20
N THR A 58 -21.91 2.67 -7.34
CA THR A 58 -22.32 3.77 -6.48
C THR A 58 -21.62 3.66 -5.14
N ARG A 59 -20.95 4.73 -4.71
CA ARG A 59 -20.24 4.79 -3.43
C ARG A 59 -20.60 6.07 -2.70
N PHE A 60 -20.43 6.03 -1.38
CA PHE A 60 -20.36 7.21 -0.54
C PHE A 60 -19.01 7.90 -0.80
N ALA A 61 -19.00 8.88 -1.70
CA ALA A 61 -17.74 9.36 -2.30
C ALA A 61 -17.32 10.73 -1.81
N LYS A 62 -18.25 11.54 -1.29
CA LYS A 62 -17.97 12.89 -0.86
C LYS A 62 -18.69 13.23 0.44
N PHE A 63 -18.08 14.13 1.19
CA PHE A 63 -18.79 14.83 2.25
C PHE A 63 -19.57 16.02 1.67
N PHE A 64 -20.80 16.12 2.09
CA PHE A 64 -21.64 17.28 1.90
C PHE A 64 -21.68 18.08 3.20
N ASN A 65 -21.91 19.41 3.15
CA ASN A 65 -21.85 20.28 4.34
C ASN A 65 -20.57 20.08 5.17
N LEU A 66 -19.44 19.92 4.50
CA LEU A 66 -18.16 19.67 5.17
C LEU A 66 -17.79 20.72 6.22
N PRO A 67 -18.01 22.03 6.01
CA PRO A 67 -17.74 23.04 7.04
C PRO A 67 -18.51 22.80 8.34
N GLU A 68 -19.79 22.44 8.25
CA GLU A 68 -20.61 22.14 9.42
C GLU A 68 -20.15 20.87 10.13
N LEU A 69 -19.89 19.80 9.37
CA LEU A 69 -19.33 18.55 9.90
C LEU A 69 -18.03 18.81 10.65
N MET A 70 -17.13 19.59 10.06
CA MET A 70 -15.84 19.91 10.67
C MET A 70 -15.99 20.78 11.92
N ASN A 71 -16.95 21.71 11.94
CA ASN A 71 -17.23 22.52 13.13
C ASN A 71 -17.73 21.65 14.29
N ILE A 72 -18.60 20.68 14.02
CA ILE A 72 -19.08 19.74 15.04
C ILE A 72 -17.90 18.87 15.52
N PHE A 73 -17.11 18.33 14.61
CA PHE A 73 -16.00 17.42 14.96
C PHE A 73 -14.89 18.14 15.75
N LYS A 74 -14.62 19.40 15.47
CA LYS A 74 -13.65 20.22 16.21
C LYS A 74 -13.98 20.41 17.69
N GLU A 75 -15.22 20.20 18.11
CA GLU A 75 -15.57 20.23 19.52
C GLU A 75 -14.90 19.11 20.32
N ALA A 76 -14.59 17.97 19.67
CA ALA A 76 -13.98 16.80 20.28
C ALA A 76 -12.57 16.46 19.75
N ALA A 77 -12.09 17.17 18.73
CA ALA A 77 -10.84 16.87 18.07
C ALA A 77 -10.05 18.14 17.73
N ASP A 78 -8.77 18.15 18.03
CA ASP A 78 -7.84 19.17 17.52
C ASP A 78 -7.33 18.75 16.14
N ILE A 79 -7.72 19.51 15.13
CA ILE A 79 -7.40 19.21 13.74
C ILE A 79 -6.29 20.14 13.28
N LYS A 80 -5.17 19.55 12.90
CA LYS A 80 -4.03 20.25 12.30
C LYS A 80 -3.69 19.59 10.97
N THR A 81 -3.64 20.38 9.93
CA THR A 81 -3.14 19.94 8.62
C THR A 81 -1.61 20.06 8.58
N SER A 82 -0.96 19.30 7.69
CA SER A 82 0.50 19.29 7.59
C SER A 82 1.11 20.66 7.29
N ASP A 83 0.43 21.48 6.50
CA ASP A 83 0.81 22.87 6.21
C ASP A 83 0.70 23.80 7.43
N GLN A 84 -0.23 23.54 8.34
CA GLN A 84 -0.37 24.28 9.59
C GLN A 84 0.68 23.91 10.63
N LEU A 85 1.22 22.69 10.56
CA LEU A 85 2.21 22.21 11.52
C LEU A 85 3.63 22.68 11.20
N ASN A 86 3.92 23.07 9.97
CA ASN A 86 5.24 23.57 9.52
C ASN A 86 6.40 22.66 9.96
N LEU A 87 6.20 21.34 9.88
CA LEU A 87 7.18 20.36 10.34
C LEU A 87 8.37 20.29 9.38
N PRO A 88 9.63 20.19 9.90
CA PRO A 88 10.80 20.01 9.08
C PRO A 88 10.87 18.57 8.55
N VAL A 89 10.11 18.29 7.51
CA VAL A 89 10.06 16.99 6.83
C VAL A 89 10.63 17.09 5.42
N PRO A 90 11.16 15.99 4.85
CA PRO A 90 11.66 15.98 3.49
C PRO A 90 10.59 16.32 2.46
N ILE A 91 11.00 16.87 1.34
CA ILE A 91 10.18 16.99 0.14
C ILE A 91 10.14 15.63 -0.53
N ALA A 92 8.95 15.11 -0.81
CA ALA A 92 8.77 13.83 -1.49
C ALA A 92 8.59 14.00 -2.99
N ASN A 93 9.41 13.28 -3.76
CA ASN A 93 9.30 13.17 -5.20
C ASN A 93 8.68 11.80 -5.53
N TYR A 94 7.53 11.81 -6.18
CA TYR A 94 6.80 10.59 -6.54
C TYR A 94 7.16 10.15 -7.96
N HIS A 95 7.44 8.85 -8.11
CA HIS A 95 7.79 8.22 -9.38
C HIS A 95 6.84 7.04 -9.64
N ASN A 96 6.05 7.14 -10.69
CA ASN A 96 5.20 6.04 -11.13
C ASN A 96 5.96 5.21 -12.16
N ILE A 97 6.25 3.97 -11.81
CA ILE A 97 6.95 3.02 -12.67
C ILE A 97 5.94 2.04 -13.22
N VAL A 98 5.77 2.07 -14.52
CA VAL A 98 4.77 1.28 -15.24
C VAL A 98 5.46 0.14 -15.97
N ALA A 99 5.11 -1.10 -15.60
CA ALA A 99 5.54 -2.30 -16.30
C ALA A 99 4.46 -2.74 -17.30
N LYS A 100 4.87 -3.17 -18.48
CA LYS A 100 3.95 -3.77 -19.45
C LYS A 100 3.65 -5.22 -19.07
N PRO A 101 2.41 -5.69 -19.21
CA PRO A 101 2.08 -7.08 -18.94
C PRO A 101 2.76 -7.99 -19.97
N THR A 102 3.19 -9.18 -19.51
CA THR A 102 3.64 -10.24 -20.39
C THR A 102 2.47 -10.86 -21.14
N GLU A 103 2.72 -11.61 -22.21
CA GLU A 103 1.66 -12.36 -22.91
C GLU A 103 0.98 -13.36 -21.95
N ILE A 104 1.76 -13.99 -21.06
CA ILE A 104 1.23 -14.90 -20.04
C ILE A 104 0.30 -14.15 -19.08
N GLN A 105 0.69 -12.99 -18.60
CA GLN A 105 -0.16 -12.16 -17.74
C GLN A 105 -1.46 -11.76 -18.45
N LYS A 106 -1.41 -11.38 -19.71
CA LYS A 106 -2.62 -11.06 -20.49
C LYS A 106 -3.57 -12.24 -20.61
N GLU A 107 -3.05 -13.44 -20.86
CA GLU A 107 -3.84 -14.67 -20.92
C GLU A 107 -4.49 -14.97 -19.54
N MET A 108 -3.73 -14.83 -18.46
CA MET A 108 -4.23 -15.07 -17.09
C MET A 108 -5.27 -14.02 -16.68
N VAL A 109 -5.15 -12.77 -17.09
CA VAL A 109 -6.18 -11.74 -16.90
C VAL A 109 -7.48 -12.14 -17.61
N GLN A 110 -7.38 -12.68 -18.83
CA GLN A 110 -8.54 -13.18 -19.56
C GLN A 110 -9.22 -14.35 -18.82
N GLU A 111 -8.45 -15.28 -18.29
CA GLU A 111 -8.98 -16.37 -17.46
C GLU A 111 -9.69 -15.86 -16.21
N LEU A 112 -9.14 -14.84 -15.53
CA LEU A 112 -9.79 -14.19 -14.39
C LEU A 112 -11.13 -13.56 -14.78
N SER A 113 -11.20 -12.92 -15.95
CA SER A 113 -12.43 -12.34 -16.49
C SER A 113 -13.50 -13.40 -16.74
N GLU A 114 -13.12 -14.54 -17.31
CA GLU A 114 -14.01 -15.67 -17.54
C GLU A 114 -14.53 -16.27 -16.22
N ARG A 115 -13.64 -16.42 -15.23
CA ARG A 115 -14.04 -16.86 -13.88
C ARG A 115 -15.03 -15.87 -13.26
N ALA A 116 -14.79 -14.58 -13.36
CA ALA A 116 -15.71 -13.56 -12.84
C ALA A 116 -17.09 -13.63 -13.50
N SER A 117 -17.14 -13.85 -14.81
CA SER A 117 -18.41 -14.04 -15.54
C SER A 117 -19.18 -15.25 -15.04
N LYS A 118 -18.51 -16.37 -14.80
CA LYS A 118 -19.13 -17.58 -14.23
C LYS A 118 -19.65 -17.37 -12.81
N VAL A 119 -18.94 -16.66 -11.98
CA VAL A 119 -19.39 -16.29 -10.62
C VAL A 119 -20.62 -15.38 -10.69
N HIS A 120 -20.61 -14.37 -11.53
CA HIS A 120 -21.75 -13.46 -11.69
C HIS A 120 -23.01 -14.14 -12.24
N SER A 121 -22.86 -15.11 -13.10
CA SER A 121 -23.98 -15.90 -13.63
C SER A 121 -24.51 -16.97 -12.68
N GLY A 122 -23.84 -17.20 -11.56
CA GLY A 122 -24.19 -18.27 -10.62
C GLY A 122 -23.84 -19.68 -11.11
N ALA A 123 -23.01 -19.79 -12.16
CA ALA A 123 -22.62 -21.08 -12.76
C ALA A 123 -21.60 -21.87 -11.90
N VAL A 124 -21.04 -21.26 -10.86
CA VAL A 124 -20.04 -21.88 -9.99
C VAL A 124 -20.46 -21.73 -8.53
N ASP A 125 -20.27 -22.80 -7.76
CA ASP A 125 -20.50 -22.79 -6.32
C ASP A 125 -19.55 -21.81 -5.62
N PRO A 126 -20.01 -20.90 -4.75
CA PRO A 126 -19.17 -19.92 -4.05
C PRO A 126 -18.03 -20.53 -3.22
N SER A 127 -18.17 -21.80 -2.81
CA SER A 127 -17.09 -22.50 -2.10
C SER A 127 -15.93 -22.89 -3.03
N VAL A 128 -16.23 -23.11 -4.31
CA VAL A 128 -15.24 -23.47 -5.33
C VAL A 128 -14.53 -22.22 -5.84
N ASP A 129 -15.30 -21.22 -6.30
CA ASP A 129 -14.76 -19.93 -6.76
C ASP A 129 -15.69 -18.77 -6.41
N ASN A 130 -15.11 -17.60 -6.15
CA ASN A 130 -15.85 -16.40 -5.80
C ASN A 130 -15.01 -15.15 -6.10
N MET A 131 -15.66 -13.99 -6.07
CA MET A 131 -14.98 -12.71 -6.38
C MET A 131 -13.80 -12.40 -5.46
N LEU A 132 -13.80 -12.86 -4.21
CA LEU A 132 -12.68 -12.66 -3.29
C LEU A 132 -11.44 -13.45 -3.74
N LYS A 133 -11.61 -14.71 -4.15
CA LYS A 133 -10.52 -15.51 -4.71
C LYS A 133 -9.99 -14.92 -6.00
N ILE A 134 -10.87 -14.52 -6.91
CA ILE A 134 -10.51 -13.90 -8.20
C ILE A 134 -9.73 -12.62 -7.97
N THR A 135 -10.18 -11.78 -7.07
CA THR A 135 -9.51 -10.53 -6.71
C THR A 135 -8.14 -10.78 -6.09
N SER A 136 -8.02 -11.77 -5.20
CA SER A 136 -6.75 -12.18 -4.61
C SER A 136 -5.76 -12.66 -5.67
N ASP A 137 -6.21 -13.49 -6.60
CA ASP A 137 -5.39 -14.00 -7.70
C ASP A 137 -4.99 -12.87 -8.65
N GLY A 138 -5.89 -11.94 -8.92
CA GLY A 138 -5.60 -10.75 -9.73
C GLY A 138 -4.52 -9.86 -9.13
N ARG A 139 -4.54 -9.65 -7.81
CA ARG A 139 -3.48 -8.92 -7.09
C ARG A 139 -2.13 -9.62 -7.18
N LYS A 140 -2.12 -10.94 -6.99
CA LYS A 140 -0.89 -11.74 -7.10
C LYS A 140 -0.32 -11.68 -8.50
N LEU A 141 -1.17 -11.84 -9.52
CA LEU A 141 -0.78 -11.76 -10.91
C LEU A 141 -0.20 -10.39 -11.28
N GLY A 142 -0.83 -9.30 -10.81
CA GLY A 142 -0.32 -7.93 -11.01
C GLY A 142 1.04 -7.69 -10.37
N LEU A 143 1.32 -8.38 -9.26
CA LEU A 143 2.62 -8.30 -8.60
C LEU A 143 3.70 -9.09 -9.36
N ASP A 144 3.48 -10.38 -9.58
CA ASP A 144 4.39 -11.24 -10.34
C ASP A 144 3.69 -12.55 -10.73
N GLN A 145 3.78 -12.94 -12.01
CA GLN A 145 3.16 -14.17 -12.51
C GLN A 145 3.66 -15.43 -11.77
N ARG A 146 4.90 -15.42 -11.28
CA ARG A 146 5.50 -16.54 -10.53
C ARG A 146 4.88 -16.81 -9.17
N ILE A 147 4.10 -15.86 -8.63
CA ILE A 147 3.33 -16.09 -7.41
C ILE A 147 2.18 -17.06 -7.68
N ILE A 148 1.58 -16.98 -8.87
CA ILE A 148 0.50 -17.89 -9.29
C ILE A 148 1.08 -19.25 -9.66
N ASN A 149 2.15 -19.26 -10.45
CA ASN A 149 2.84 -20.49 -10.83
C ASN A 149 4.35 -20.25 -10.86
N PRO A 150 5.11 -20.84 -9.90
CA PRO A 150 6.56 -20.65 -9.79
C PRO A 150 7.36 -21.15 -11.00
N ASP A 151 6.79 -22.02 -11.82
CA ASP A 151 7.43 -22.56 -13.03
C ASP A 151 7.38 -21.58 -14.20
N LEU A 152 6.64 -20.49 -14.08
CA LEU A 152 6.63 -19.45 -15.11
C LEU A 152 7.95 -18.68 -15.15
N PRO A 153 8.32 -18.14 -16.33
CA PRO A 153 9.58 -17.43 -16.48
C PRO A 153 9.65 -16.14 -15.63
N ASP A 154 10.87 -15.81 -15.24
CA ASP A 154 11.21 -14.50 -14.66
C ASP A 154 11.38 -13.51 -15.83
N GLU A 155 10.44 -12.58 -15.97
CA GLU A 155 10.44 -11.60 -17.04
C GLU A 155 11.33 -10.41 -16.72
N PRO A 156 12.31 -10.06 -17.58
CA PRO A 156 13.30 -9.01 -17.29
C PRO A 156 12.69 -7.64 -16.99
N ASP A 157 11.58 -7.31 -17.62
CA ASP A 157 10.92 -6.00 -17.48
C ASP A 157 9.70 -6.03 -16.56
N SER A 158 9.59 -7.06 -15.71
CA SER A 158 8.54 -7.12 -14.68
C SER A 158 8.69 -6.00 -13.68
N LYS A 159 7.60 -5.61 -13.02
CA LYS A 159 7.69 -4.57 -11.99
C LYS A 159 8.63 -4.94 -10.84
N VAL A 160 8.76 -6.22 -10.50
CA VAL A 160 9.72 -6.70 -9.51
C VAL A 160 11.16 -6.44 -9.98
N ASN A 161 11.48 -6.75 -11.23
CA ASN A 161 12.81 -6.49 -11.79
C ASN A 161 13.09 -5.00 -11.96
N LEU A 162 12.12 -4.19 -12.35
CA LEU A 162 12.25 -2.74 -12.39
C LEU A 162 12.51 -2.16 -10.98
N CYS A 163 11.87 -2.72 -9.97
CA CYS A 163 12.12 -2.37 -8.57
C CYS A 163 13.55 -2.72 -8.14
N VAL A 164 14.03 -3.90 -8.48
CA VAL A 164 15.43 -4.32 -8.20
C VAL A 164 16.41 -3.36 -8.86
N ASP A 165 16.18 -2.97 -10.10
CA ASP A 165 17.04 -2.01 -10.81
C ASP A 165 17.11 -0.67 -10.08
N ASN A 166 15.99 -0.13 -9.66
CA ASN A 166 15.92 1.13 -8.94
C ASN A 166 16.58 1.02 -7.56
N ILE A 167 16.31 -0.05 -6.81
CA ILE A 167 16.94 -0.29 -5.49
C ILE A 167 18.47 -0.34 -5.64
N TYR A 168 18.96 -1.10 -6.60
CA TYR A 168 20.40 -1.24 -6.83
C TYR A 168 21.07 0.09 -7.19
N ASN A 169 20.50 0.85 -8.11
CA ASN A 169 21.03 2.15 -8.53
C ASN A 169 21.10 3.13 -7.35
N ILE A 170 20.03 3.22 -6.56
CA ILE A 170 19.98 4.10 -5.38
C ILE A 170 20.96 3.63 -4.31
N TRP A 171 21.06 2.30 -4.08
CA TRP A 171 22.02 1.74 -3.16
C TRP A 171 23.47 2.10 -3.58
N ASN A 172 23.78 1.98 -4.85
CA ASN A 172 25.11 2.30 -5.38
C ASN A 172 25.44 3.80 -5.28
N GLU A 173 24.50 4.66 -5.62
CA GLU A 173 24.67 6.12 -5.54
C GLU A 173 24.78 6.61 -4.09
N GLY A 174 24.07 6.00 -3.16
CA GLY A 174 24.02 6.39 -1.75
C GLY A 174 25.07 5.74 -0.85
N LYS A 175 26.12 5.10 -1.40
CA LYS A 175 27.15 4.39 -0.61
C LYS A 175 27.90 5.26 0.39
N ALA A 176 28.28 6.45 -0.01
CA ALA A 176 29.13 7.34 0.82
C ALA A 176 28.45 7.69 2.15
N ASP A 177 27.15 7.97 2.11
CA ASP A 177 26.35 8.34 3.28
C ASP A 177 25.58 7.15 3.87
N ARG A 178 25.76 5.96 3.34
CA ARG A 178 25.04 4.74 3.71
C ARG A 178 23.53 4.95 3.74
N LEU A 179 22.99 5.58 2.70
CA LEU A 179 21.57 5.85 2.56
C LEU A 179 20.77 4.55 2.50
N THR A 180 19.58 4.58 3.06
CA THR A 180 18.73 3.42 3.26
C THR A 180 17.44 3.51 2.47
N GLN A 181 16.81 2.36 2.22
CA GLN A 181 15.58 2.24 1.47
C GLN A 181 14.60 1.29 2.15
N LEU A 182 13.31 1.59 2.06
CA LEU A 182 12.22 0.70 2.43
C LEU A 182 11.55 0.13 1.19
N VAL A 183 11.23 -1.15 1.21
CA VAL A 183 10.44 -1.82 0.18
C VAL A 183 9.21 -2.43 0.82
N PHE A 184 8.03 -2.04 0.36
CA PHE A 184 6.76 -2.53 0.85
C PHE A 184 6.10 -3.50 -0.12
N SER A 185 5.79 -4.69 0.37
CA SER A 185 4.89 -5.64 -0.26
C SER A 185 4.09 -6.38 0.80
N ASP A 186 2.77 -6.29 0.72
CA ASP A 186 1.85 -7.00 1.61
C ASP A 186 1.60 -8.44 1.12
N LEU A 187 1.82 -8.66 -0.18
CA LEU A 187 1.72 -9.96 -0.82
C LEU A 187 3.08 -10.63 -0.93
N SER A 188 3.05 -11.96 -1.11
CA SER A 188 4.25 -12.76 -1.36
C SER A 188 5.32 -12.59 -0.27
N THR A 189 4.89 -12.52 0.97
CA THR A 189 5.77 -12.45 2.14
C THR A 189 6.61 -13.72 2.25
N PRO A 190 7.78 -13.67 2.94
CA PRO A 190 8.67 -14.82 3.04
C PRO A 190 7.97 -16.01 3.68
N LYS A 191 8.06 -17.17 3.02
CA LYS A 191 7.56 -18.44 3.51
C LYS A 191 8.43 -19.56 2.98
N GLU A 192 8.81 -20.47 3.87
CA GLU A 192 9.66 -21.61 3.51
C GLU A 192 9.01 -22.48 2.44
N GLY A 193 9.79 -22.89 1.44
CA GLY A 193 9.35 -23.77 0.36
C GLY A 193 8.40 -23.15 -0.66
N VAL A 194 8.12 -21.83 -0.57
CA VAL A 194 7.23 -21.11 -1.48
C VAL A 194 7.97 -19.95 -2.13
N PHE A 195 7.70 -19.73 -3.42
CA PHE A 195 8.22 -18.54 -4.11
C PHE A 195 7.79 -17.25 -3.37
N SER A 196 8.73 -16.35 -3.15
CA SER A 196 8.51 -15.06 -2.52
C SER A 196 9.23 -13.95 -3.27
N VAL A 197 8.55 -12.84 -3.51
CA VAL A 197 9.19 -11.65 -4.10
C VAL A 197 10.25 -11.06 -3.17
N TYR A 198 10.13 -11.24 -1.86
CA TYR A 198 11.14 -10.79 -0.90
C TYR A 198 12.47 -11.49 -1.14
N THR A 199 12.45 -12.82 -1.21
CA THR A 199 13.64 -13.65 -1.47
C THR A 199 14.19 -13.37 -2.86
N ASP A 200 13.34 -13.21 -3.85
CA ASP A 200 13.74 -12.90 -5.23
C ASP A 200 14.49 -11.57 -5.32
N ILE A 201 13.96 -10.52 -4.70
CA ILE A 201 14.63 -9.21 -4.64
C ILE A 201 15.97 -9.31 -3.92
N ARG A 202 16.01 -9.93 -2.76
CA ARG A 202 17.26 -10.13 -1.99
C ARG A 202 18.32 -10.84 -2.83
N ASP A 203 17.98 -11.96 -3.42
CA ASP A 203 18.94 -12.80 -4.15
C ASP A 203 19.47 -12.08 -5.39
N LYS A 204 18.62 -11.32 -6.08
CA LYS A 204 19.01 -10.48 -7.21
C LYS A 204 19.94 -9.33 -6.81
N LEU A 205 19.67 -8.68 -5.69
CA LEU A 205 20.55 -7.63 -5.17
C LEU A 205 21.91 -8.20 -4.75
N ILE A 206 21.94 -9.34 -4.09
CA ILE A 206 23.18 -10.04 -3.72
C ILE A 206 23.98 -10.40 -4.98
N SER A 207 23.32 -10.92 -6.02
CA SER A 207 23.98 -11.27 -7.28
C SER A 207 24.61 -10.06 -7.98
N ARG A 208 24.11 -8.86 -7.73
CA ARG A 208 24.66 -7.59 -8.24
C ARG A 208 25.78 -7.00 -7.36
N GLY A 209 26.06 -7.61 -6.22
CA GLY A 209 27.15 -7.20 -5.31
C GLY A 209 26.69 -6.47 -4.05
N VAL A 210 25.40 -6.40 -3.74
CA VAL A 210 24.93 -5.89 -2.46
C VAL A 210 25.27 -6.93 -1.37
N PRO A 211 25.98 -6.57 -0.30
CA PRO A 211 26.26 -7.50 0.79
C PRO A 211 24.95 -8.00 1.45
N GLN A 212 24.91 -9.29 1.76
CA GLN A 212 23.73 -9.91 2.35
C GLN A 212 23.33 -9.26 3.68
N GLU A 213 24.29 -8.86 4.49
CA GLU A 213 24.07 -8.20 5.79
C GLU A 213 23.46 -6.81 5.67
N GLU A 214 23.48 -6.19 4.49
CA GLU A 214 22.85 -4.89 4.23
C GLU A 214 21.37 -5.00 3.83
N ILE A 215 20.86 -6.22 3.67
CA ILE A 215 19.47 -6.50 3.29
C ILE A 215 18.79 -7.26 4.44
N ALA A 216 17.62 -6.81 4.84
CA ALA A 216 16.83 -7.48 5.88
C ALA A 216 15.34 -7.53 5.54
N PHE A 217 14.68 -8.55 6.09
CA PHE A 217 13.21 -8.66 6.08
C PHE A 217 12.69 -8.35 7.47
N ILE A 218 11.63 -7.56 7.57
CA ILE A 218 10.96 -7.30 8.86
C ILE A 218 10.46 -8.61 9.50
N HIS A 219 10.12 -9.61 8.68
CA HIS A 219 9.61 -10.91 9.12
C HIS A 219 10.64 -11.73 9.91
N ASP A 220 11.94 -11.43 9.77
CA ASP A 220 13.00 -12.07 10.54
C ASP A 220 13.12 -11.51 11.97
N ALA A 221 12.50 -10.35 12.23
CA ALA A 221 12.44 -9.72 13.54
C ALA A 221 11.09 -10.05 14.21
N ASP A 222 10.98 -11.23 14.79
CA ASP A 222 9.75 -11.81 15.34
C ASP A 222 9.40 -11.32 16.76
N THR A 223 10.28 -10.56 17.40
CA THR A 223 10.07 -9.96 18.72
C THR A 223 10.24 -8.45 18.68
N GLU A 224 9.67 -7.74 19.66
CA GLU A 224 9.83 -6.29 19.77
C GLU A 224 11.31 -5.88 19.97
N VAL A 225 12.09 -6.70 20.68
CA VAL A 225 13.54 -6.46 20.86
C VAL A 225 14.27 -6.55 19.53
N LYS A 226 14.05 -7.62 18.77
CA LYS A 226 14.65 -7.81 17.46
C LYS A 226 14.22 -6.71 16.46
N LYS A 227 12.97 -6.26 16.50
CA LYS A 227 12.51 -5.12 15.70
C LYS A 227 13.27 -3.85 16.04
N LYS A 228 13.42 -3.52 17.32
CA LYS A 228 14.19 -2.35 17.76
C LYS A 228 15.64 -2.41 17.30
N GLU A 229 16.26 -3.57 17.39
CA GLU A 229 17.63 -3.79 16.90
C GLU A 229 17.72 -3.61 15.38
N LEU A 230 16.76 -4.17 14.62
CA LEU A 230 16.71 -4.03 13.18
C LEU A 230 16.56 -2.58 12.75
N PHE A 231 15.64 -1.83 13.39
CA PHE A 231 15.45 -0.42 13.09
C PHE A 231 16.66 0.44 13.46
N ALA A 232 17.38 0.09 14.53
CA ALA A 232 18.65 0.72 14.85
C ALA A 232 19.70 0.49 13.75
N LYS A 233 19.77 -0.70 13.17
CA LYS A 233 20.65 -1.01 12.03
C LYS A 233 20.28 -0.23 10.77
N VAL A 234 19.00 0.01 10.53
CA VAL A 234 18.56 0.88 9.42
C VAL A 234 18.96 2.33 9.68
N ARG A 235 18.72 2.85 10.88
CA ARG A 235 19.15 4.22 11.24
C ARG A 235 20.64 4.45 11.09
N SER A 236 21.45 3.47 11.46
CA SER A 236 22.92 3.56 11.35
C SER A 236 23.45 3.34 9.93
N GLY A 237 22.62 2.83 9.03
CA GLY A 237 23.03 2.45 7.68
C GLY A 237 23.72 1.09 7.59
N SER A 238 23.72 0.28 8.65
CA SER A 238 24.22 -1.11 8.61
C SER A 238 23.32 -1.99 7.75
N VAL A 239 22.02 -1.84 7.87
CA VAL A 239 21.02 -2.40 6.95
C VAL A 239 20.58 -1.27 6.02
N ARG A 240 20.81 -1.44 4.73
CA ARG A 240 20.54 -0.42 3.73
C ARG A 240 19.26 -0.64 2.95
N VAL A 241 18.75 -1.87 2.91
CA VAL A 241 17.47 -2.22 2.27
C VAL A 241 16.66 -3.06 3.26
N LEU A 242 15.52 -2.54 3.67
CA LEU A 242 14.56 -3.23 4.52
C LEU A 242 13.29 -3.52 3.74
N ILE A 243 12.91 -4.79 3.64
CA ILE A 243 11.72 -5.25 2.95
C ILE A 243 10.68 -5.68 3.99
N GLY A 244 9.47 -5.18 3.88
CA GLY A 244 8.41 -5.49 4.83
C GLY A 244 6.99 -5.29 4.32
N SER A 245 6.04 -5.70 5.14
CA SER A 245 4.62 -5.46 4.92
C SER A 245 4.14 -4.28 5.75
N THR A 246 3.03 -3.66 5.35
CA THR A 246 2.43 -2.55 6.10
C THR A 246 2.12 -2.95 7.53
N ALA A 247 1.54 -4.14 7.74
CA ALA A 247 1.18 -4.64 9.07
C ALA A 247 2.41 -4.88 9.97
N LYS A 248 3.47 -5.50 9.44
CA LYS A 248 4.69 -5.85 10.20
C LYS A 248 5.57 -4.64 10.51
N MET A 249 5.59 -3.64 9.63
CA MET A 249 6.33 -2.40 9.87
C MET A 249 5.69 -1.56 10.99
N GLY A 250 4.45 -1.81 11.32
CA GLY A 250 3.76 -1.32 12.52
C GLY A 250 3.69 0.19 12.70
N ALA A 251 2.95 0.64 13.71
CA ALA A 251 3.00 2.00 14.22
C ALA A 251 4.21 2.14 15.16
N GLY A 252 4.80 3.34 15.23
CA GLY A 252 5.89 3.64 16.18
C GLY A 252 7.30 3.26 15.74
N THR A 253 7.46 2.78 14.52
CA THR A 253 8.77 2.48 13.96
C THR A 253 9.50 3.74 13.52
N ASN A 254 10.64 4.02 14.10
CA ASN A 254 11.50 5.16 13.73
C ASN A 254 12.79 4.64 13.11
N CYS A 255 12.89 4.69 11.79
CA CYS A 255 14.10 4.31 11.06
C CYS A 255 14.45 5.31 9.94
N GLN A 256 13.87 6.51 9.98
CA GLN A 256 13.90 7.48 8.88
C GLN A 256 15.24 8.20 8.68
N ASP A 257 16.15 8.15 9.62
CA ASP A 257 17.34 9.02 9.65
C ASP A 257 18.09 9.10 8.31
N ARG A 258 18.27 7.97 7.64
CA ARG A 258 19.00 7.83 6.37
C ARG A 258 18.13 7.42 5.19
N LEU A 259 16.81 7.37 5.36
CA LEU A 259 15.90 6.95 4.29
C LEU A 259 15.90 7.93 3.13
N ILE A 260 16.30 7.47 1.95
CA ILE A 260 16.29 8.24 0.71
C ILE A 260 15.16 7.82 -0.22
N ALA A 261 14.74 6.56 -0.17
CA ALA A 261 13.72 6.01 -1.05
C ALA A 261 12.79 5.01 -0.35
N LEU A 262 11.56 5.00 -0.81
CA LEU A 262 10.53 4.03 -0.46
C LEU A 262 9.93 3.47 -1.74
N HIS A 263 9.77 2.15 -1.78
CA HIS A 263 9.21 1.44 -2.91
C HIS A 263 7.89 0.79 -2.52
N ASP A 264 6.80 1.26 -3.10
CA ASP A 264 5.49 0.63 -3.03
C ASP A 264 5.38 -0.40 -4.16
N LEU A 265 5.79 -1.64 -3.88
CA LEU A 265 5.80 -2.71 -4.88
C LEU A 265 4.39 -3.22 -5.17
N ASP A 266 3.54 -3.24 -4.16
CA ASP A 266 2.12 -3.53 -4.30
C ASP A 266 1.25 -2.38 -3.77
N CYS A 267 0.00 -2.31 -4.23
CA CYS A 267 -0.98 -1.37 -3.73
C CYS A 267 -1.78 -2.01 -2.59
N PRO A 268 -1.79 -1.43 -1.39
CA PRO A 268 -2.62 -1.91 -0.31
C PRO A 268 -4.10 -1.64 -0.58
N TRP A 269 -4.97 -2.43 0.06
CA TRP A 269 -6.42 -2.25 -0.05
C TRP A 269 -6.93 -0.91 0.46
N ARG A 270 -6.27 -0.39 1.51
CA ARG A 270 -6.70 0.82 2.20
C ARG A 270 -5.88 2.00 1.72
N PRO A 271 -6.49 3.06 1.20
CA PRO A 271 -5.74 4.27 0.84
C PRO A 271 -4.92 4.83 2.00
N GLY A 272 -5.43 4.74 3.23
CA GLY A 272 -4.71 5.16 4.44
C GLY A 272 -3.39 4.40 4.68
N ASP A 273 -3.26 3.18 4.20
CA ASP A 273 -2.03 2.40 4.32
C ASP A 273 -0.89 2.98 3.47
N LEU A 274 -1.21 3.58 2.30
CA LEU A 274 -0.23 4.33 1.51
C LEU A 274 0.32 5.54 2.26
N GLN A 275 -0.55 6.28 2.95
CA GLN A 275 -0.12 7.39 3.80
C GLN A 275 0.72 6.91 4.97
N GLN A 276 0.38 5.78 5.58
CA GLN A 276 1.19 5.18 6.63
C GLN A 276 2.58 4.78 6.13
N ARG A 277 2.66 4.15 4.95
CA ARG A 277 3.94 3.84 4.31
C ARG A 277 4.75 5.11 4.06
N ALA A 278 4.17 6.11 3.40
CA ALA A 278 4.83 7.38 3.11
C ALA A 278 5.28 8.11 4.38
N GLY A 279 4.51 8.05 5.45
CA GLY A 279 4.84 8.63 6.75
C GLY A 279 6.07 8.00 7.44
N ARG A 280 6.62 6.92 6.91
CA ARG A 280 7.89 6.35 7.39
C ARG A 280 9.10 7.12 6.90
N ILE A 281 9.03 7.67 5.70
CA ILE A 281 10.12 8.39 5.07
C ILE A 281 9.92 9.91 5.15
N ILE A 282 8.69 10.41 4.94
CA ILE A 282 8.34 11.83 5.07
C ILE A 282 8.14 12.13 6.56
N ARG A 283 9.24 12.23 7.28
CA ARG A 283 9.20 12.34 8.73
C ARG A 283 10.31 13.20 9.27
N GLN A 284 10.05 13.89 10.39
CA GLN A 284 11.07 14.61 11.16
C GLN A 284 12.22 13.66 11.55
N GLY A 285 13.45 14.16 11.49
CA GLY A 285 14.65 13.39 11.80
C GLY A 285 15.27 12.68 10.58
N ASN A 286 14.65 12.74 9.41
CA ASN A 286 15.28 12.31 8.18
C ASN A 286 16.34 13.36 7.78
N MET A 287 17.58 12.90 7.58
CA MET A 287 18.69 13.77 7.19
C MET A 287 18.61 14.26 5.75
N ASN A 288 17.83 13.61 4.91
CA ASN A 288 17.70 13.94 3.50
C ASN A 288 16.68 15.05 3.30
N PRO A 289 17.03 16.17 2.63
CA PRO A 289 16.08 17.26 2.33
C PRO A 289 15.03 16.85 1.30
N GLU A 290 15.36 15.90 0.43
CA GLU A 290 14.48 15.32 -0.57
C GLU A 290 14.54 13.80 -0.50
N VAL A 291 13.39 13.17 -0.71
CA VAL A 291 13.24 11.72 -0.75
C VAL A 291 12.42 11.31 -1.96
N HIS A 292 12.47 10.03 -2.30
CA HIS A 292 11.81 9.48 -3.48
C HIS A 292 10.86 8.35 -3.08
N ILE A 293 9.64 8.41 -3.60
CA ILE A 293 8.64 7.36 -3.44
C ILE A 293 8.33 6.77 -4.81
N TYR A 294 8.65 5.51 -4.99
CA TYR A 294 8.41 4.75 -6.22
C TYR A 294 7.17 3.90 -6.08
N ARG A 295 6.25 4.02 -7.02
CA ARG A 295 5.04 3.21 -7.11
C ARG A 295 5.09 2.38 -8.38
N TYR A 296 4.94 1.08 -8.23
CA TYR A 296 5.09 0.11 -9.32
C TYR A 296 3.74 -0.45 -9.73
N VAL A 297 3.42 -0.35 -11.01
CA VAL A 297 2.14 -0.76 -11.60
C VAL A 297 2.40 -1.65 -12.80
N THR A 298 1.71 -2.79 -12.90
CA THR A 298 1.64 -3.57 -14.15
C THR A 298 0.37 -3.17 -14.88
N GLU A 299 0.53 -2.61 -16.10
CA GLU A 299 -0.60 -2.21 -16.95
C GLU A 299 -1.55 -3.38 -17.22
N ALA A 300 -2.82 -3.06 -17.45
CA ALA A 300 -3.87 -4.00 -17.84
C ALA A 300 -4.00 -5.21 -16.90
N THR A 301 -3.63 -5.08 -15.65
CA THR A 301 -3.83 -6.04 -14.57
C THR A 301 -4.65 -5.43 -13.44
N PHE A 302 -4.87 -6.19 -12.38
CA PHE A 302 -5.55 -5.69 -11.19
C PHE A 302 -4.84 -4.48 -10.53
N ASP A 303 -3.53 -4.33 -10.73
CA ASP A 303 -2.78 -3.16 -10.28
C ASP A 303 -3.39 -1.85 -10.81
N ALA A 304 -3.72 -1.80 -12.09
CA ALA A 304 -4.32 -0.61 -12.71
C ALA A 304 -5.72 -0.25 -12.13
N TYR A 305 -6.36 -1.20 -11.48
CA TYR A 305 -7.62 -0.95 -10.77
C TYR A 305 -7.37 -0.33 -9.37
N LEU A 306 -6.28 -0.71 -8.70
CA LEU A 306 -5.97 -0.26 -7.34
C LEU A 306 -5.28 1.10 -7.31
N TRP A 307 -4.41 1.38 -8.27
CA TRP A 307 -3.67 2.65 -8.39
C TRP A 307 -4.48 3.73 -9.12
#